data_5594f7e3bdcf596cd0887b1e2945482c
#
_entry.id   5594f7e3bdcf596cd0887b1e2945482c
#
_cell.length_a   1.000
_cell.length_b   1.000
_cell.length_c   1.000
_cell.angle_alpha   90.00
_cell.angle_beta   90.00
_cell.angle_gamma   90.00
#
_symmetry.space_group_name_H-M   'P 1'
#
loop_
_entity.id
_entity.type
_entity.pdbx_description
1 polymer ?
#
loop_
_entity_poly.entity_id
_entity_poly.type
_entity_poly.pdbx_seq_one_letter_code
_entity_poly.pdbx_strand_id
1 'polypeptide(L)'
;YEILIGLVGSEMCIRDRGWNEQYNYASFALSSGPNGGTGLCSYFAMPFAKGARIEIENQTDVNIGAFYYYIDYVEMKELPKDMGRFHAWFNREITEALPEGETEWGSVGKQTENKDGADNYVFADIKGKGHFVGLNYYVQCPTPMWYGEGDDMWFIDGEKQSSLIGTGTEDLFNTAWCPKEPYQHIYFGYPRVNNDVGFLGRTHVYRFFIQDPVFFEKGLKATIEHGPVSYTHLRAHETD
;
A
#
# COMPACT_ATOMS: atom_id res chain seq x y z
N TYR A 1 -13.99 2.27 24.98
CA TYR A 1 -13.14 2.76 23.87
C TYR A 1 -13.96 2.63 22.60
N GLU A 2 -14.37 3.77 22.03
CA GLU A 2 -14.96 3.82 20.69
C GLU A 2 -13.82 3.58 19.70
N ILE A 3 -13.97 2.59 18.85
CA ILE A 3 -13.12 2.45 17.69
C ILE A 3 -13.82 3.25 16.60
N LEU A 4 -13.30 4.42 16.31
CA LEU A 4 -13.58 5.10 15.05
C LEU A 4 -12.91 4.25 13.96
N ILE A 5 -13.70 3.46 13.27
CA ILE A 5 -13.30 2.88 12.00
C ILE A 5 -13.43 4.03 10.99
N GLY A 6 -12.39 4.84 10.93
CA GLY A 6 -12.32 5.86 9.90
C GLY A 6 -12.18 5.18 8.55
N LEU A 7 -13.26 5.10 7.80
CA LEU A 7 -13.23 4.73 6.39
C LEU A 7 -12.50 5.77 5.53
N VAL A 8 -12.04 6.88 6.12
CA VAL A 8 -11.39 8.00 5.43
C VAL A 8 -10.16 7.54 4.64
N GLY A 9 -9.31 6.69 5.20
CA GLY A 9 -8.18 6.12 4.47
C GLY A 9 -8.61 5.07 3.45
N SER A 10 -9.60 4.24 3.80
CA SER A 10 -10.09 3.21 2.89
C SER A 10 -11.01 3.76 1.80
N GLU A 11 -11.76 4.84 2.05
CA GLU A 11 -12.57 5.49 1.02
C GLU A 11 -11.71 6.20 -0.03
N MET A 12 -10.70 6.95 0.36
CA MET A 12 -9.77 7.54 -0.62
C MET A 12 -9.03 6.46 -1.40
N CYS A 13 -8.61 5.38 -0.75
CA CYS A 13 -7.92 4.28 -1.44
C CYS A 13 -8.85 3.38 -2.24
N ILE A 14 -10.12 3.21 -1.85
CA ILE A 14 -11.05 2.32 -2.55
C ILE A 14 -11.92 3.09 -3.54
N ARG A 15 -12.45 4.24 -3.16
CA ARG A 15 -13.36 5.03 -4.00
C ARG A 15 -12.65 5.86 -5.05
N ASP A 16 -11.69 6.65 -4.63
CA ASP A 16 -10.93 7.52 -5.54
C ASP A 16 -9.75 6.80 -6.14
N ARG A 17 -9.37 5.65 -5.57
CA ARG A 17 -8.17 4.92 -5.95
C ARG A 17 -6.99 5.88 -6.17
N GLY A 18 -6.92 6.87 -5.28
CA GLY A 18 -5.94 7.94 -5.30
C GLY A 18 -6.15 9.05 -6.34
N TRP A 19 -7.12 8.93 -7.29
CA TRP A 19 -7.22 9.87 -8.42
C TRP A 19 -8.64 10.19 -8.89
N ASN A 20 -9.68 9.93 -8.12
CA ASN A 20 -11.08 10.05 -8.54
C ASN A 20 -11.45 9.19 -9.76
N GLU A 21 -10.78 8.08 -9.96
CA GLU A 21 -11.08 7.17 -11.04
C GLU A 21 -11.80 5.92 -10.55
N GLN A 22 -12.74 5.46 -11.33
CA GLN A 22 -13.52 4.27 -11.02
C GLN A 22 -13.12 3.13 -11.95
N TYR A 23 -12.82 1.97 -11.38
CA TYR A 23 -12.60 0.71 -12.08
C TYR A 23 -12.92 -0.48 -11.17
N ASN A 24 -13.24 -1.60 -11.75
CA ASN A 24 -13.43 -2.82 -10.96
C ASN A 24 -12.12 -3.28 -10.35
N TYR A 25 -12.21 -3.77 -9.13
CA TYR A 25 -11.08 -4.25 -8.35
C TYR A 25 -11.53 -5.45 -7.51
N ALA A 26 -10.75 -6.51 -7.47
CA ALA A 26 -11.04 -7.70 -6.69
C ALA A 26 -9.77 -8.26 -6.04
N SER A 27 -9.86 -8.49 -4.73
CA SER A 27 -8.83 -9.16 -3.96
C SER A 27 -9.49 -9.99 -2.84
N PHE A 28 -8.69 -10.68 -2.04
CA PHE A 28 -9.17 -11.40 -0.86
C PHE A 28 -9.91 -10.50 0.13
N ALA A 29 -9.36 -9.32 0.40
CA ALA A 29 -9.81 -8.48 1.50
C ALA A 29 -10.68 -7.31 1.06
N LEU A 30 -10.45 -6.79 -0.13
CA LEU A 30 -11.12 -5.60 -0.65
C LEU A 30 -11.59 -5.83 -2.08
N SER A 31 -12.72 -5.25 -2.41
CA SER A 31 -13.20 -5.24 -3.79
C SER A 31 -14.03 -4.00 -4.11
N SER A 32 -14.10 -3.67 -5.39
CA SER A 32 -15.02 -2.66 -5.93
C SER A 32 -15.64 -3.15 -7.23
N GLY A 33 -16.95 -2.96 -7.37
CA GLY A 33 -17.75 -3.39 -8.53
C GLY A 33 -19.25 -3.29 -8.23
N PRO A 34 -20.12 -3.43 -9.22
CA PRO A 34 -19.91 -3.35 -10.67
C PRO A 34 -19.80 -1.90 -11.19
N ASN A 35 -20.03 -1.71 -12.48
CA ASN A 35 -20.13 -0.39 -13.14
C ASN A 35 -18.91 0.51 -12.89
N GLY A 36 -17.72 -0.03 -13.10
CA GLY A 36 -16.49 0.70 -12.84
C GLY A 36 -16.18 0.88 -11.35
N GLY A 37 -16.72 0.02 -10.46
CA GLY A 37 -16.35 0.01 -9.05
C GLY A 37 -17.19 0.92 -8.16
N THR A 38 -18.48 1.03 -8.42
CA THR A 38 -19.42 1.85 -7.62
C THR A 38 -19.77 1.22 -6.28
N GLY A 39 -19.77 -0.10 -6.17
CA GLY A 39 -19.92 -0.80 -4.90
C GLY A 39 -18.57 -1.10 -4.26
N LEU A 40 -18.42 -0.87 -2.97
CA LEU A 40 -17.18 -1.08 -2.23
C LEU A 40 -17.39 -2.13 -1.16
N CYS A 41 -16.51 -3.13 -1.09
CA CYS A 41 -16.58 -4.18 -0.08
C CYS A 41 -15.24 -4.28 0.67
N SER A 42 -15.34 -4.53 1.99
CA SER A 42 -14.21 -4.87 2.83
C SER A 42 -14.55 -6.13 3.64
N TYR A 43 -13.68 -7.12 3.57
CA TYR A 43 -13.78 -8.36 4.34
C TYR A 43 -12.77 -8.42 5.49
N PHE A 44 -12.07 -7.33 5.77
CA PHE A 44 -11.23 -7.25 6.95
C PHE A 44 -12.08 -7.38 8.22
N ALA A 45 -11.70 -8.32 9.08
CA ALA A 45 -12.28 -8.41 10.41
C ALA A 45 -11.87 -7.18 11.23
N MET A 46 -12.85 -6.54 11.86
CA MET A 46 -12.66 -5.32 12.66
C MET A 46 -13.15 -5.56 14.10
N PRO A 47 -12.39 -6.27 14.94
CA PRO A 47 -12.81 -6.60 16.30
C PRO A 47 -13.02 -5.36 17.16
N PHE A 48 -14.09 -5.34 17.95
CA PHE A 48 -14.40 -4.25 18.89
C PHE A 48 -14.83 -4.82 20.25
N ALA A 49 -14.52 -4.10 21.32
CA ALA A 49 -14.73 -4.61 22.70
C ALA A 49 -16.09 -4.27 23.29
N LYS A 50 -16.66 -3.10 22.98
CA LYS A 50 -17.92 -2.62 23.57
C LYS A 50 -18.92 -2.14 22.53
N GLY A 51 -18.46 -1.58 21.46
CA GLY A 51 -19.26 -1.04 20.37
C GLY A 51 -18.39 -0.58 19.24
N ALA A 52 -18.98 -0.45 18.07
CA ALA A 52 -18.35 0.08 16.87
C ALA A 52 -19.22 1.21 16.31
N ARG A 53 -18.59 2.22 15.76
CA ARG A 53 -19.23 3.33 15.06
C ARG A 53 -18.55 3.49 13.72
N ILE A 54 -19.35 3.51 12.66
CA ILE A 54 -18.90 3.72 11.30
C ILE A 54 -19.47 5.05 10.85
N GLU A 55 -18.60 5.95 10.41
CA GLU A 55 -18.96 7.27 9.92
C GLU A 55 -18.48 7.44 8.49
N ILE A 56 -19.28 8.13 7.70
CA ILE A 56 -18.96 8.51 6.34
C ILE A 56 -19.13 10.01 6.24
N GLU A 57 -18.08 10.67 5.82
CA GLU A 57 -18.05 12.10 5.59
C GLU A 57 -18.14 12.40 4.09
N ASN A 58 -19.10 13.24 3.72
CA ASN A 58 -19.13 13.78 2.37
C ASN A 58 -18.23 15.04 2.29
N GLN A 59 -17.09 14.91 1.66
CA GLN A 59 -16.12 15.99 1.46
C GLN A 59 -16.33 16.78 0.16
N THR A 60 -17.50 16.63 -0.47
CA THR A 60 -17.85 17.34 -1.71
C THR A 60 -18.95 18.37 -1.46
N ASP A 61 -19.05 19.37 -2.32
CA ASP A 61 -20.11 20.38 -2.29
C ASP A 61 -21.45 19.87 -2.88
N VAL A 62 -21.50 18.58 -3.29
CA VAL A 62 -22.68 17.99 -3.91
C VAL A 62 -23.41 17.09 -2.93
N ASN A 63 -24.72 17.25 -2.83
CA ASN A 63 -25.54 16.37 -2.01
C ASN A 63 -25.54 14.95 -2.56
N ILE A 64 -25.30 13.97 -1.70
CA ILE A 64 -25.46 12.57 -2.00
C ILE A 64 -26.94 12.22 -1.87
N GLY A 65 -27.62 11.97 -2.99
CA GLY A 65 -29.05 11.69 -3.03
C GLY A 65 -29.45 10.35 -2.40
N ALA A 66 -28.56 9.36 -2.43
CA ALA A 66 -28.76 8.05 -1.83
C ALA A 66 -27.42 7.42 -1.48
N PHE A 67 -27.34 6.81 -0.32
CA PHE A 67 -26.21 6.00 0.14
C PHE A 67 -26.73 4.70 0.76
N TYR A 68 -26.31 3.58 0.23
CA TYR A 68 -26.69 2.25 0.69
C TYR A 68 -25.50 1.56 1.31
N TYR A 69 -25.70 0.90 2.46
CA TYR A 69 -24.64 0.15 3.12
C TYR A 69 -25.19 -1.14 3.72
N TYR A 70 -24.31 -2.09 3.90
CA TYR A 70 -24.56 -3.36 4.56
C TYR A 70 -23.37 -3.69 5.47
N ILE A 71 -23.66 -4.05 6.72
CA ILE A 71 -22.64 -4.35 7.73
C ILE A 71 -23.03 -5.64 8.44
N ASP A 72 -22.21 -6.66 8.29
CA ASP A 72 -22.31 -7.90 9.04
C ASP A 72 -21.45 -7.81 10.30
N TYR A 73 -21.97 -8.28 11.43
CA TYR A 73 -21.20 -8.40 12.65
C TYR A 73 -21.65 -9.64 13.44
N VAL A 74 -20.74 -10.10 14.32
CA VAL A 74 -20.99 -11.21 15.23
C VAL A 74 -20.78 -10.73 16.66
N GLU A 75 -21.79 -10.96 17.51
CA GLU A 75 -21.64 -10.73 18.96
C GLU A 75 -20.94 -11.92 19.59
N MET A 76 -19.87 -11.63 20.30
CA MET A 76 -19.08 -12.62 21.06
C MET A 76 -19.24 -12.37 22.55
N LYS A 77 -19.31 -13.45 23.35
CA LYS A 77 -19.36 -13.31 24.83
C LYS A 77 -18.10 -12.66 25.37
N GLU A 78 -16.95 -13.02 24.83
CA GLU A 78 -15.63 -12.47 25.17
C GLU A 78 -14.78 -12.42 23.90
N LEU A 79 -14.00 -11.37 23.76
CA LEU A 79 -12.92 -11.33 22.78
C LEU A 79 -11.68 -12.04 23.34
N PRO A 80 -10.91 -12.77 22.52
CA PRO A 80 -9.59 -13.26 22.92
C PRO A 80 -8.75 -12.11 23.47
N LYS A 81 -7.98 -12.38 24.54
CA LYS A 81 -7.22 -11.33 25.27
C LYS A 81 -6.19 -10.62 24.40
N ASP A 82 -5.67 -11.32 23.42
CA ASP A 82 -4.65 -10.87 22.47
C ASP A 82 -5.22 -10.46 21.11
N MET A 83 -6.55 -10.35 21.02
CA MET A 83 -7.21 -9.92 19.78
C MET A 83 -6.81 -8.49 19.43
N GLY A 84 -6.15 -8.33 18.29
CA GLY A 84 -5.77 -7.04 17.71
C GLY A 84 -6.97 -6.17 17.31
N ARG A 85 -6.68 -5.00 16.84
CA ARG A 85 -7.64 -4.08 16.22
C ARG A 85 -7.18 -3.76 14.81
N PHE A 86 -8.15 -3.65 13.91
CA PHE A 86 -7.86 -3.22 12.56
C PHE A 86 -7.49 -1.73 12.55
N HIS A 87 -6.42 -1.40 11.87
CA HIS A 87 -5.98 -0.04 11.61
C HIS A 87 -5.70 0.10 10.12
N ALA A 88 -6.18 1.17 9.54
CA ALA A 88 -5.83 1.60 8.20
C ALA A 88 -5.11 2.97 8.29
N TRP A 89 -4.14 3.16 7.44
CA TRP A 89 -3.35 4.38 7.38
C TRP A 89 -3.19 4.82 5.93
N PHE A 90 -3.11 6.11 5.72
CA PHE A 90 -2.92 6.70 4.40
C PHE A 90 -1.74 7.68 4.45
N ASN A 91 -0.88 7.59 3.47
CA ASN A 91 0.17 8.58 3.22
C ASN A 91 0.21 8.94 1.75
N ARG A 92 0.62 10.16 1.45
CA ARG A 92 0.84 10.66 0.10
C ARG A 92 2.07 11.53 0.10
N GLU A 93 2.91 11.35 -0.89
CA GLU A 93 4.10 12.14 -1.13
C GLU A 93 4.17 12.56 -2.58
N ILE A 94 4.75 13.72 -2.83
CA ILE A 94 5.14 14.17 -4.16
C ILE A 94 6.66 14.11 -4.19
N THR A 95 7.18 13.18 -4.98
CA THR A 95 8.61 12.99 -5.16
C THR A 95 9.17 14.09 -6.05
N GLU A 96 10.27 14.72 -5.64
CA GLU A 96 11.00 15.66 -6.46
C GLU A 96 12.04 14.90 -7.31
N ALA A 97 12.10 15.26 -8.59
CA ALA A 97 13.10 14.69 -9.49
C ALA A 97 14.52 15.19 -9.12
N LEU A 98 15.51 14.35 -9.37
CA LEU A 98 16.91 14.77 -9.20
C LEU A 98 17.26 15.93 -10.16
N PRO A 99 18.05 16.92 -9.74
CA PRO A 99 18.38 18.10 -10.56
C PRO A 99 19.02 17.76 -11.90
N GLU A 100 19.81 16.69 -11.97
CA GLU A 100 20.47 16.22 -13.19
C GLU A 100 19.55 15.40 -14.11
N GLY A 101 18.32 15.19 -13.69
CA GLY A 101 17.40 14.27 -14.34
C GLY A 101 17.64 12.82 -13.94
N GLU A 102 16.62 12.01 -14.16
CA GLU A 102 16.61 10.58 -13.80
C GLU A 102 16.58 9.74 -15.06
N THR A 103 17.42 8.71 -15.08
CA THR A 103 17.31 7.63 -16.05
C THR A 103 17.23 6.32 -15.29
N GLU A 104 16.51 5.33 -15.84
CA GLU A 104 16.34 4.01 -15.24
C GLU A 104 17.66 3.42 -14.69
N TRP A 105 18.75 3.69 -15.35
CA TRP A 105 20.09 3.20 -14.99
C TRP A 105 21.11 4.31 -14.65
N GLY A 106 20.71 5.57 -14.72
CA GLY A 106 21.63 6.72 -14.62
C GLY A 106 22.18 6.96 -13.23
N SER A 107 21.54 6.44 -12.21
CA SER A 107 21.96 6.53 -10.80
C SER A 107 22.77 5.33 -10.33
N VAL A 108 22.84 4.26 -11.10
CA VAL A 108 23.66 3.09 -10.77
C VAL A 108 25.14 3.50 -10.73
N GLY A 109 25.74 3.43 -9.54
CA GLY A 109 27.14 3.76 -9.30
C GLY A 109 27.43 5.17 -8.79
N LYS A 110 26.43 6.04 -8.63
CA LYS A 110 26.58 7.37 -8.03
C LYS A 110 25.99 7.49 -6.63
N GLN A 111 25.24 6.50 -6.17
CA GLN A 111 24.54 6.59 -4.90
C GLN A 111 25.37 6.01 -3.74
N THR A 112 25.27 6.68 -2.61
CA THR A 112 25.69 6.13 -1.33
C THR A 112 24.71 5.03 -0.92
N GLU A 113 25.22 3.96 -0.31
CA GLU A 113 24.41 2.88 0.24
C GLU A 113 23.27 3.43 1.13
N ASN A 114 22.03 3.14 0.77
CA ASN A 114 20.84 3.51 1.54
C ASN A 114 20.66 2.50 2.68
N LYS A 115 21.03 2.86 3.91
CA LYS A 115 20.98 1.97 5.07
C LYS A 115 19.79 2.22 5.99
N ASP A 116 19.32 3.43 6.03
CA ASP A 116 18.34 3.91 7.00
C ASP A 116 17.00 4.33 6.37
N GLY A 117 16.91 4.29 5.04
CA GLY A 117 15.70 4.66 4.31
C GLY A 117 15.24 6.10 4.59
N ALA A 118 16.18 7.03 4.84
CA ALA A 118 15.85 8.39 5.28
C ALA A 118 15.00 9.15 4.27
N ASP A 119 15.33 9.00 2.99
CA ASP A 119 14.66 9.69 1.88
C ASP A 119 13.61 8.81 1.15
N ASN A 120 13.30 7.65 1.70
CA ASN A 120 12.34 6.73 1.10
C ASN A 120 10.90 7.18 1.34
N TYR A 121 10.01 6.84 0.41
CA TYR A 121 8.57 6.93 0.65
C TYR A 121 8.15 6.00 1.79
N VAL A 122 7.46 6.55 2.78
CA VAL A 122 6.97 5.77 3.94
C VAL A 122 5.58 5.25 3.63
N PHE A 123 5.41 3.93 3.52
CA PHE A 123 4.10 3.30 3.33
C PHE A 123 3.52 2.68 4.61
N ALA A 124 4.29 2.59 5.69
CA ALA A 124 3.80 2.26 7.02
C ALA A 124 4.68 2.90 8.10
N ASP A 125 4.04 3.51 9.12
CA ASP A 125 4.67 3.98 10.36
C ASP A 125 3.72 3.67 11.52
N ILE A 126 3.97 2.56 12.20
CA ILE A 126 3.07 1.94 13.16
C ILE A 126 3.76 1.87 14.52
N LYS A 127 3.04 2.26 15.57
CA LYS A 127 3.49 2.12 16.97
C LYS A 127 2.62 1.11 17.71
N GLY A 128 3.26 0.24 18.47
CA GLY A 128 2.58 -0.80 19.25
C GLY A 128 2.89 -2.18 18.75
N LYS A 129 2.16 -3.17 19.24
CA LYS A 129 2.28 -4.58 18.86
C LYS A 129 1.23 -4.95 17.84
N GLY A 130 1.63 -5.68 16.80
CA GLY A 130 0.71 -6.11 15.77
C GLY A 130 1.38 -6.86 14.64
N HIS A 131 0.68 -6.87 13.50
CA HIS A 131 1.23 -7.38 12.25
C HIS A 131 0.69 -6.56 11.08
N PHE A 132 1.54 -6.34 10.12
CA PHE A 132 1.18 -5.67 8.88
C PHE A 132 0.58 -6.69 7.90
N VAL A 133 -0.58 -6.35 7.33
CA VAL A 133 -1.35 -7.29 6.51
C VAL A 133 -1.57 -6.85 5.08
N GLY A 134 -1.09 -5.68 4.68
CA GLY A 134 -1.18 -5.30 3.28
C GLY A 134 -1.19 -3.81 3.00
N LEU A 135 -1.09 -3.51 1.72
CA LEU A 135 -1.16 -2.15 1.20
C LEU A 135 -1.79 -2.12 -0.19
N ASN A 136 -2.40 -0.99 -0.50
CA ASN A 136 -2.69 -0.53 -1.85
C ASN A 136 -1.73 0.62 -2.15
N TYR A 137 -1.00 0.52 -3.23
CA TYR A 137 0.03 1.47 -3.61
C TYR A 137 -0.31 2.11 -4.95
N TYR A 138 -0.26 3.43 -4.99
CA TYR A 138 -0.66 4.22 -6.14
C TYR A 138 0.51 5.09 -6.59
N VAL A 139 0.89 4.95 -7.85
CA VAL A 139 1.98 5.73 -8.43
C VAL A 139 1.46 6.54 -9.61
N GLN A 140 1.72 7.84 -9.60
CA GLN A 140 1.58 8.68 -10.78
C GLN A 140 2.97 8.99 -11.31
N CYS A 141 3.40 8.23 -12.32
CA CYS A 141 4.69 8.39 -12.94
C CYS A 141 4.65 9.54 -13.96
N PRO A 142 5.56 10.53 -13.84
CA PRO A 142 5.60 11.68 -14.76
C PRO A 142 6.33 11.39 -16.07
N THR A 143 6.98 10.23 -16.20
CA THR A 143 7.79 9.83 -17.34
C THR A 143 7.38 8.48 -17.89
N PRO A 144 7.73 8.13 -19.14
CA PRO A 144 7.46 6.79 -19.68
C PRO A 144 8.38 5.70 -19.14
N MET A 145 9.34 6.03 -18.27
CA MET A 145 10.27 5.07 -17.70
C MET A 145 9.63 4.27 -16.56
N TRP A 146 10.17 3.07 -16.31
CA TRP A 146 9.79 2.27 -15.15
C TRP A 146 10.23 2.96 -13.86
N TYR A 147 9.34 3.00 -12.88
CA TYR A 147 9.53 3.67 -11.60
C TYR A 147 9.89 2.73 -10.45
N GLY A 148 9.85 1.44 -10.68
CA GLY A 148 9.73 0.44 -9.62
C GLY A 148 11.00 -0.36 -9.34
N GLU A 149 12.17 0.18 -9.61
CA GLU A 149 13.44 -0.47 -9.25
C GLU A 149 13.87 -0.22 -7.79
N GLY A 150 13.13 0.60 -7.06
CA GLY A 150 13.45 0.94 -5.67
C GLY A 150 13.09 -0.16 -4.69
N ASP A 151 14.01 -0.44 -3.77
CA ASP A 151 13.89 -1.50 -2.76
C ASP A 151 12.92 -1.11 -1.64
N ASP A 152 12.17 -2.07 -1.15
CA ASP A 152 11.41 -1.92 0.09
C ASP A 152 12.30 -2.25 1.30
N MET A 153 12.13 -1.47 2.36
CA MET A 153 12.90 -1.59 3.59
C MET A 153 11.97 -1.61 4.80
N TRP A 154 12.17 -2.60 5.68
CA TRP A 154 11.33 -2.84 6.85
C TRP A 154 12.16 -2.70 8.13
N PHE A 155 11.82 -1.73 8.95
CA PHE A 155 12.47 -1.44 10.24
C PHE A 155 11.54 -1.91 11.35
N ILE A 156 11.85 -3.06 11.93
CA ILE A 156 11.02 -3.73 12.92
C ILE A 156 11.51 -3.33 14.33
N ASP A 157 10.57 -2.97 15.20
CA ASP A 157 10.83 -2.73 16.64
C ASP A 157 11.89 -1.69 16.96
N GLY A 158 12.08 -0.72 16.06
CA GLY A 158 13.01 0.39 16.24
C GLY A 158 14.42 0.12 15.72
N GLU A 159 14.56 -0.82 14.81
CA GLU A 159 15.81 -1.03 14.08
C GLU A 159 16.30 0.26 13.43
N LYS A 160 17.62 0.45 13.42
CA LYS A 160 18.28 1.58 12.74
C LYS A 160 18.69 1.24 11.33
N GLN A 161 18.89 -0.03 11.06
CA GLN A 161 19.15 -0.59 9.74
C GLN A 161 18.09 -1.64 9.47
N SER A 162 17.54 -1.65 8.29
CA SER A 162 16.52 -2.60 7.92
C SER A 162 17.06 -4.04 7.97
N SER A 163 16.33 -4.93 8.63
CA SER A 163 16.62 -6.36 8.64
C SER A 163 15.93 -7.12 7.51
N LEU A 164 14.94 -6.51 6.89
CA LEU A 164 14.21 -7.01 5.73
C LEU A 164 14.31 -5.98 4.62
N ILE A 165 15.01 -6.33 3.54
CA ILE A 165 15.18 -5.47 2.36
C ILE A 165 14.71 -6.27 1.15
N GLY A 166 13.87 -5.65 0.34
CA GLY A 166 13.43 -6.19 -0.95
C GLY A 166 14.41 -5.92 -2.07
N THR A 167 13.98 -6.17 -3.28
CA THR A 167 14.80 -6.07 -4.50
C THR A 167 14.13 -5.26 -5.61
N GLY A 168 13.03 -4.59 -5.29
CA GLY A 168 12.29 -3.76 -6.23
C GLY A 168 10.81 -3.68 -5.90
N THR A 169 10.17 -2.65 -6.39
CA THR A 169 8.71 -2.46 -6.21
C THR A 169 7.92 -3.61 -6.82
N GLU A 170 8.28 -4.09 -8.00
CA GLU A 170 7.61 -5.24 -8.62
C GLU A 170 7.72 -6.49 -7.77
N ASP A 171 8.87 -6.74 -7.15
CA ASP A 171 9.11 -7.91 -6.31
C ASP A 171 8.31 -7.82 -5.00
N LEU A 172 8.25 -6.63 -4.39
CA LEU A 172 7.38 -6.39 -3.24
C LEU A 172 5.94 -6.81 -3.54
N PHE A 173 5.45 -6.55 -4.74
CA PHE A 173 4.09 -6.87 -5.15
C PHE A 173 3.93 -8.22 -5.85
N ASN A 174 4.91 -9.13 -5.71
CA ASN A 174 4.89 -10.50 -6.26
C ASN A 174 4.73 -10.55 -7.77
N THR A 175 5.30 -9.63 -8.49
CA THR A 175 5.33 -9.65 -9.94
C THR A 175 6.77 -9.76 -10.44
N ALA A 176 6.96 -10.43 -11.54
CA ALA A 176 8.25 -10.45 -12.23
C ALA A 176 8.20 -9.40 -13.34
N TRP A 177 9.15 -8.49 -13.35
CA TRP A 177 9.23 -7.39 -14.29
C TRP A 177 8.09 -6.37 -14.15
N CYS A 178 8.24 -5.25 -14.78
CA CYS A 178 7.23 -4.23 -14.84
C CYS A 178 5.95 -4.73 -15.54
N PRO A 179 4.76 -4.48 -14.97
CA PRO A 179 3.50 -4.98 -15.50
C PRO A 179 3.16 -4.31 -16.84
N LYS A 180 2.70 -5.10 -17.81
CA LYS A 180 2.28 -4.63 -19.13
C LYS A 180 0.78 -4.59 -19.30
N GLU A 181 0.04 -5.30 -18.46
CA GLU A 181 -1.41 -5.41 -18.52
C GLU A 181 -2.00 -5.50 -17.10
N PRO A 182 -3.23 -5.04 -16.87
CA PRO A 182 -3.92 -5.22 -15.61
C PRO A 182 -4.16 -6.70 -15.32
N TYR A 183 -3.91 -7.11 -14.07
CA TYR A 183 -4.29 -8.42 -13.56
C TYR A 183 -4.62 -8.36 -12.07
N GLN A 184 -5.36 -9.35 -11.59
CA GLN A 184 -5.78 -9.41 -10.21
C GLN A 184 -5.75 -10.85 -9.72
N HIS A 185 -4.98 -11.10 -8.67
CA HIS A 185 -4.96 -12.33 -7.91
C HIS A 185 -5.56 -12.12 -6.51
N ILE A 186 -5.75 -13.20 -5.78
CA ILE A 186 -6.38 -13.15 -4.47
C ILE A 186 -5.65 -12.20 -3.51
N TYR A 187 -4.32 -12.23 -3.50
CA TYR A 187 -3.50 -11.49 -2.55
C TYR A 187 -2.68 -10.34 -3.15
N PHE A 188 -2.51 -10.29 -4.46
CA PHE A 188 -1.72 -9.27 -5.12
C PHE A 188 -2.21 -9.01 -6.54
N GLY A 189 -1.82 -7.88 -7.13
CA GLY A 189 -2.14 -7.57 -8.51
C GLY A 189 -2.01 -6.11 -8.86
N TYR A 190 -2.15 -5.85 -10.15
CA TYR A 190 -2.18 -4.52 -10.75
C TYR A 190 -3.55 -4.27 -11.39
N PRO A 191 -4.53 -3.77 -10.65
CA PRO A 191 -5.87 -3.48 -11.20
C PRO A 191 -5.86 -2.39 -12.27
N ARG A 192 -4.83 -1.56 -12.26
CA ARG A 192 -4.63 -0.50 -13.23
C ARG A 192 -3.16 -0.39 -13.59
N VAL A 193 -2.88 -0.44 -14.87
CA VAL A 193 -1.58 -0.19 -15.48
C VAL A 193 -1.76 0.81 -16.60
N ASN A 194 -0.96 1.87 -16.63
CA ASN A 194 -0.86 2.73 -17.79
C ASN A 194 0.32 2.26 -18.65
N ASN A 195 0.05 1.88 -19.88
CA ASN A 195 1.04 1.36 -20.81
C ASN A 195 0.90 1.93 -22.23
N ASP A 196 0.12 2.99 -22.41
CA ASP A 196 -0.07 3.64 -23.70
C ASP A 196 1.21 4.35 -24.17
N VAL A 197 1.95 4.94 -23.21
CA VAL A 197 3.25 5.56 -23.43
C VAL A 197 4.20 5.09 -22.32
N GLY A 198 4.68 3.87 -22.41
CA GLY A 198 5.48 3.25 -21.37
C GLY A 198 4.74 3.25 -20.02
N PHE A 199 5.36 3.76 -18.96
CA PHE A 199 4.77 3.86 -17.62
C PHE A 199 4.27 5.26 -17.26
N LEU A 200 4.24 6.17 -18.21
CA LEU A 200 3.68 7.51 -18.01
C LEU A 200 2.24 7.43 -17.53
N GLY A 201 1.93 8.01 -16.36
CA GLY A 201 0.59 8.11 -15.81
C GLY A 201 0.39 7.27 -14.56
N ARG A 202 -0.75 6.62 -14.42
CA ARG A 202 -1.25 6.12 -13.15
C ARG A 202 -1.26 4.60 -13.08
N THR A 203 -0.64 4.06 -12.04
CA THR A 203 -0.61 2.63 -11.73
C THR A 203 -1.17 2.40 -10.34
N HIS A 204 -2.01 1.41 -10.19
CA HIS A 204 -2.46 0.88 -8.91
C HIS A 204 -1.98 -0.55 -8.76
N VAL A 205 -1.32 -0.84 -7.66
CA VAL A 205 -0.86 -2.17 -7.28
C VAL A 205 -1.25 -2.47 -5.85
N TYR A 206 -1.50 -3.73 -5.52
CA TYR A 206 -1.79 -4.15 -4.15
C TYR A 206 -1.10 -5.46 -3.80
N ARG A 207 -0.78 -5.61 -2.52
CA ARG A 207 -0.41 -6.88 -1.89
C ARG A 207 -1.00 -6.98 -0.50
N PHE A 208 -1.60 -8.12 -0.20
CA PHE A 208 -2.09 -8.48 1.13
C PHE A 208 -1.27 -9.64 1.67
N PHE A 209 -0.56 -9.38 2.77
CA PHE A 209 0.32 -10.32 3.48
C PHE A 209 -0.49 -11.20 4.45
N ILE A 210 -1.52 -11.87 3.94
CA ILE A 210 -2.41 -12.70 4.78
C ILE A 210 -1.71 -14.01 5.16
N GLN A 211 -0.92 -14.56 4.25
CA GLN A 211 -0.18 -15.80 4.45
C GLN A 211 1.19 -15.57 5.10
N ASP A 212 1.73 -14.38 4.96
CA ASP A 212 3.08 -13.99 5.32
C ASP A 212 3.13 -12.63 6.04
N PRO A 213 2.32 -12.40 7.09
CA PRO A 213 2.25 -11.11 7.76
C PRO A 213 3.58 -10.73 8.43
N VAL A 214 3.90 -9.44 8.40
CA VAL A 214 5.10 -8.92 9.08
C VAL A 214 4.75 -8.55 10.50
N PHE A 215 5.26 -9.31 11.47
CA PHE A 215 5.00 -9.13 12.89
C PHE A 215 5.95 -8.12 13.55
N PHE A 216 5.44 -7.39 14.54
CA PHE A 216 6.21 -6.47 15.34
C PHE A 216 5.66 -6.40 16.79
N GLU A 217 6.53 -6.15 17.77
CA GLU A 217 6.19 -6.06 19.19
C GLU A 217 6.11 -4.61 19.69
N LYS A 218 6.83 -3.67 19.06
CA LYS A 218 6.91 -2.27 19.47
C LYS A 218 6.51 -1.29 18.37
N GLY A 219 6.72 -1.66 17.14
CA GLY A 219 6.39 -0.84 15.99
C GLY A 219 7.02 -1.33 14.70
N LEU A 220 6.55 -0.75 13.61
CA LEU A 220 7.02 -1.02 12.27
C LEU A 220 7.10 0.29 11.48
N LYS A 221 8.26 0.58 10.91
CA LYS A 221 8.39 1.55 9.82
C LYS A 221 8.74 0.78 8.55
N ALA A 222 7.94 0.95 7.50
CA ALA A 222 8.20 0.34 6.21
C ALA A 222 8.20 1.40 5.13
N THR A 223 9.21 1.32 4.27
CA THR A 223 9.51 2.34 3.27
C THR A 223 9.82 1.70 1.94
N ILE A 224 9.76 2.47 0.87
CA ILE A 224 10.19 2.08 -0.46
C ILE A 224 11.00 3.22 -1.08
N GLU A 225 12.06 2.89 -1.76
CA GLU A 225 12.89 3.86 -2.45
C GLU A 225 12.16 4.50 -3.63
N HIS A 226 12.50 5.76 -3.89
CA HIS A 226 12.02 6.45 -5.07
C HIS A 226 12.92 6.18 -6.27
N GLY A 227 12.33 5.68 -7.35
CA GLY A 227 13.01 5.61 -8.63
C GLY A 227 14.09 4.54 -8.74
N PRO A 228 15.15 4.80 -9.52
CA PRO A 228 16.07 3.77 -9.91
C PRO A 228 16.94 3.28 -8.76
N VAL A 229 17.35 2.05 -8.89
CA VAL A 229 18.11 1.18 -7.98
C VAL A 229 19.11 1.90 -7.09
N SER A 230 18.95 1.76 -5.78
CA SER A 230 20.02 2.06 -4.83
C SER A 230 21.05 0.92 -4.77
N TYR A 231 22.18 1.21 -4.13
CA TYR A 231 23.29 0.25 -3.99
C TYR A 231 22.94 -1.01 -3.19
N THR A 232 21.81 -1.06 -2.51
CA THR A 232 21.32 -2.23 -1.76
C THR A 232 20.96 -3.39 -2.65
N HIS A 233 20.43 -3.14 -3.83
CA HIS A 233 20.05 -4.17 -4.80
C HIS A 233 21.26 -5.03 -5.25
N LEU A 234 22.43 -4.45 -5.41
CA LEU A 234 23.63 -5.18 -5.83
C LEU A 234 24.19 -6.13 -4.76
N ARG A 235 23.85 -5.94 -3.48
CA ARG A 235 24.31 -6.81 -2.40
C ARG A 235 23.41 -8.02 -2.12
N ALA A 236 22.13 -7.93 -2.45
CA ALA A 236 21.21 -9.04 -2.24
C ALA A 236 21.53 -10.27 -3.12
N HIS A 237 22.24 -10.05 -4.23
CA HIS A 237 22.67 -11.10 -5.16
C HIS A 237 24.11 -11.61 -4.93
N GLU A 238 24.88 -10.98 -4.04
CA GLU A 238 26.28 -11.36 -3.76
C GLU A 238 26.47 -12.28 -2.55
N THR A 239 25.40 -12.74 -1.90
CA THR A 239 25.46 -13.69 -0.79
C THR A 239 25.16 -15.11 -1.28
N ASP A 240 26.08 -15.68 -2.03
CA ASP A 240 26.23 -17.14 -2.20
C ASP A 240 27.32 -17.69 -1.26
#